data_b79ab5ff42ad83d14ca0e7666d0e245d
#
_entry.id   b79ab5ff42ad83d14ca0e7666d0e245d
#
_cell.length_a   1.000
_cell.length_b   1.000
_cell.length_c   1.000
_cell.angle_alpha   90.00
_cell.angle_beta   90.00
_cell.angle_gamma   90.00
#
_symmetry.space_group_name_H-M   'P 1'
#
loop_
_entity.id
_entity.type
_entity.pdbx_description
1 polymer ?
#
loop_
_entity_poly.entity_id
_entity_poly.type
_entity_poly.pdbx_seq_one_letter_code
_entity_poly.pdbx_strand_id
1 'polypeptide(L)'
;HMPDRWGYLFFADEKVGTPEYTFALPYNASVYKLLWAMFYVQQERYAKEKNYLRTEQDFFLTDAELKGLPQGAQISVEATRNTYQIAITVPGEGRRYIINNEGRFWTEKVVPRQVKNWVWTRINKSKSEADYRQWFALLKECGISGVMFEGYDENLYRMCKEAGLEAHFWKWTMNRAELLNLHPDWFAVNRKGESTHDKPAYVDYYRFLCPNHEGVAQYLADDYVKIAHLPYVDGVHLDYVRFPDVVLPVSLWKNYGIEQTSEHPEYDYCYCDVCRTKFKEQTGRDPLELKYPMEDQSW
;
A
#
# COMPACT_ATOMS: atom_id res chain seq x y z
N HIS A 1 -17.59 30.95 5.92
CA HIS A 1 -18.11 30.21 7.05
C HIS A 1 -16.94 29.73 7.91
N MET A 2 -17.01 29.97 9.23
CA MET A 2 -16.03 29.56 10.23
C MET A 2 -16.76 28.64 11.23
N PRO A 3 -16.69 27.32 11.05
CA PRO A 3 -17.50 26.35 11.80
C PRO A 3 -17.24 26.40 13.33
N ASP A 4 -16.04 26.79 13.75
CA ASP A 4 -15.66 27.00 15.15
C ASP A 4 -16.42 28.14 15.84
N ARG A 5 -17.08 29.03 15.09
CA ARG A 5 -17.86 30.16 15.61
C ARG A 5 -19.35 29.89 15.68
N TRP A 6 -19.83 28.73 15.24
CA TRP A 6 -21.26 28.43 15.21
C TRP A 6 -21.84 28.05 16.56
N GLY A 7 -21.02 27.75 17.52
CA GLY A 7 -21.45 27.28 18.83
C GLY A 7 -22.08 25.90 18.77
N TYR A 8 -22.69 25.49 19.88
CA TYR A 8 -23.36 24.20 20.00
C TYR A 8 -24.87 24.42 20.05
N LEU A 9 -25.60 23.65 19.24
CA LEU A 9 -27.06 23.56 19.34
C LEU A 9 -27.39 22.45 20.31
N PHE A 10 -28.16 22.82 21.36
CA PHE A 10 -28.53 21.90 22.39
C PHE A 10 -30.05 21.71 22.38
N PHE A 11 -30.48 20.45 22.40
CA PHE A 11 -31.87 20.08 22.49
C PHE A 11 -32.12 19.54 23.91
N ALA A 12 -33.11 20.11 24.63
CA ALA A 12 -33.51 19.68 25.94
C ALA A 12 -35.01 19.42 25.98
N ASP A 13 -35.44 18.45 26.76
CA ASP A 13 -36.84 18.14 26.99
C ASP A 13 -37.50 19.11 27.98
N GLU A 14 -36.70 20.01 28.58
CA GLU A 14 -37.16 20.95 29.61
C GLU A 14 -37.40 22.35 29.04
N LYS A 15 -38.29 23.11 29.72
CA LYS A 15 -38.60 24.49 29.30
C LYS A 15 -37.39 25.40 29.46
N VAL A 16 -37.16 26.26 28.46
CA VAL A 16 -36.11 27.30 28.50
C VAL A 16 -36.30 28.16 29.77
N GLY A 17 -35.18 28.28 30.52
CA GLY A 17 -35.15 29.07 31.75
C GLY A 17 -35.37 28.27 33.05
N THR A 18 -35.39 26.95 32.98
CA THR A 18 -35.37 26.09 34.18
C THR A 18 -34.00 26.25 34.89
N PRO A 19 -33.96 26.68 36.18
CA PRO A 19 -32.70 27.08 36.83
C PRO A 19 -31.69 25.95 37.06
N GLU A 20 -32.10 24.72 36.97
CA GLU A 20 -31.32 23.53 37.27
C GLU A 20 -30.57 22.94 36.05
N TYR A 21 -30.73 23.55 34.88
CA TYR A 21 -30.18 23.05 33.67
C TYR A 21 -28.76 23.59 33.41
N THR A 22 -27.76 22.77 33.57
CA THR A 22 -26.35 23.13 33.28
C THR A 22 -25.93 22.55 31.95
N PHE A 23 -25.65 23.41 30.99
CA PHE A 23 -25.03 22.98 29.71
C PHE A 23 -23.57 22.62 29.93
N ALA A 24 -23.20 21.40 29.59
CA ALA A 24 -21.84 20.95 29.54
C ALA A 24 -21.39 20.76 28.09
N LEU A 25 -20.27 21.37 27.73
CA LEU A 25 -19.65 21.12 26.42
C LEU A 25 -19.31 19.63 26.29
N PRO A 26 -19.43 19.06 25.05
CA PRO A 26 -18.89 17.73 24.82
C PRO A 26 -17.43 17.65 25.25
N TYR A 27 -17.05 16.57 25.89
CA TYR A 27 -15.70 16.39 26.47
C TYR A 27 -14.57 16.54 25.43
N ASN A 28 -14.85 16.34 24.15
CA ASN A 28 -13.92 16.53 23.04
C ASN A 28 -13.97 17.93 22.39
N ALA A 29 -14.75 18.85 22.95
CA ALA A 29 -14.90 20.22 22.41
C ALA A 29 -13.56 20.97 22.31
N SER A 30 -12.64 20.74 23.27
CA SER A 30 -11.28 21.31 23.25
C SER A 30 -10.46 20.79 22.08
N VAL A 31 -10.61 19.52 21.73
CA VAL A 31 -9.92 18.89 20.57
C VAL A 31 -10.39 19.55 19.27
N TYR A 32 -11.69 19.70 19.08
CA TYR A 32 -12.27 20.38 17.92
C TYR A 32 -11.78 21.83 17.82
N LYS A 33 -11.86 22.56 18.93
CA LYS A 33 -11.42 23.96 19.00
C LYS A 33 -9.95 24.11 18.59
N LEU A 34 -9.07 23.26 19.12
CA LEU A 34 -7.65 23.33 18.80
C LEU A 34 -7.37 22.97 17.34
N LEU A 35 -7.98 21.91 16.81
CA LEU A 35 -7.81 21.54 15.39
C LEU A 35 -8.21 22.66 14.44
N TRP A 36 -9.32 23.35 14.70
CA TRP A 36 -9.73 24.48 13.89
C TRP A 36 -8.82 25.71 14.06
N ALA A 37 -8.32 25.98 15.27
CA ALA A 37 -7.33 27.02 15.49
C ALA A 37 -6.05 26.77 14.68
N MET A 38 -5.51 25.55 14.74
CA MET A 38 -4.34 25.15 13.97
C MET A 38 -4.61 25.19 12.44
N PHE A 39 -5.81 24.83 12.01
CA PHE A 39 -6.22 24.95 10.60
C PHE A 39 -6.12 26.41 10.13
N TYR A 40 -6.65 27.37 10.89
CA TYR A 40 -6.59 28.78 10.50
C TYR A 40 -5.18 29.33 10.49
N VAL A 41 -4.33 28.93 11.44
CA VAL A 41 -2.89 29.27 11.45
C VAL A 41 -2.23 28.78 10.15
N GLN A 42 -2.51 27.56 9.72
CA GLN A 42 -1.99 27.02 8.47
C GLN A 42 -2.48 27.80 7.23
N GLN A 43 -3.75 28.18 7.21
CA GLN A 43 -4.31 28.97 6.10
C GLN A 43 -3.66 30.36 6.01
N GLU A 44 -3.46 31.03 7.14
CA GLU A 44 -2.77 32.31 7.19
C GLU A 44 -1.31 32.19 6.76
N ARG A 45 -0.61 31.16 7.23
CA ARG A 45 0.77 30.87 6.85
C ARG A 45 0.90 30.68 5.35
N TYR A 46 0.06 29.83 4.77
CA TYR A 46 0.08 29.56 3.34
C TYR A 46 -0.27 30.80 2.50
N ALA A 47 -1.20 31.63 2.95
CA ALA A 47 -1.53 32.86 2.25
C ALA A 47 -0.32 33.81 2.11
N LYS A 48 0.51 33.90 3.17
CA LYS A 48 1.68 34.78 3.25
C LYS A 48 2.93 34.16 2.60
N GLU A 49 3.23 32.92 2.88
CA GLU A 49 4.55 32.32 2.62
C GLU A 49 4.54 31.16 1.61
N LYS A 50 3.34 30.74 1.18
CA LYS A 50 3.15 29.62 0.23
C LYS A 50 3.77 28.30 0.71
N ASN A 51 3.84 28.11 2.02
CA ASN A 51 4.25 26.88 2.68
C ASN A 51 3.40 26.64 3.95
N TYR A 52 3.42 25.40 4.45
CA TYR A 52 2.74 25.00 5.67
C TYR A 52 3.74 24.75 6.80
N LEU A 53 3.31 24.95 8.04
CA LEU A 53 4.01 24.52 9.23
C LEU A 53 4.06 22.98 9.26
N ARG A 54 5.18 22.41 9.69
CA ARG A 54 5.45 20.98 9.56
C ARG A 54 5.46 20.20 10.85
N THR A 55 5.63 20.90 11.97
CA THR A 55 5.71 20.30 13.29
C THR A 55 4.74 20.97 14.25
N GLU A 56 4.37 20.29 15.33
CA GLU A 56 3.55 20.85 16.40
C GLU A 56 4.18 22.13 16.99
N GLN A 57 5.50 22.12 17.19
CA GLN A 57 6.25 23.22 17.79
C GLN A 57 6.15 24.52 16.97
N ASP A 58 5.99 24.42 15.65
CA ASP A 58 5.87 25.57 14.77
C ASP A 58 4.59 26.40 15.00
N PHE A 59 3.58 25.81 15.69
CA PHE A 59 2.31 26.49 15.97
C PHE A 59 2.35 27.38 17.22
N PHE A 60 3.37 27.28 18.04
CA PHE A 60 3.52 28.06 19.27
C PHE A 60 2.28 28.00 20.18
N LEU A 61 1.73 26.80 20.37
CA LEU A 61 0.56 26.56 21.18
C LEU A 61 0.79 27.00 22.64
N THR A 62 -0.21 27.65 23.20
CA THR A 62 -0.14 28.12 24.61
C THR A 62 -0.42 26.99 25.61
N ASP A 63 0.09 27.13 26.82
CA ASP A 63 -0.23 26.18 27.89
C ASP A 63 -1.73 26.03 28.16
N ALA A 64 -2.51 27.12 27.96
CA ALA A 64 -3.95 27.09 28.13
C ALA A 64 -4.64 26.22 27.09
N GLU A 65 -4.17 26.26 25.83
CA GLU A 65 -4.68 25.41 24.73
C GLU A 65 -4.34 23.94 24.97
N LEU A 66 -3.13 23.65 25.41
CA LEU A 66 -2.69 22.29 25.67
C LEU A 66 -3.37 21.69 26.93
N LYS A 67 -3.53 22.46 27.99
CA LYS A 67 -4.24 22.03 29.23
C LYS A 67 -5.70 21.73 29.02
N GLY A 68 -6.30 22.32 28.00
CA GLY A 68 -7.70 22.02 27.61
C GLY A 68 -7.90 20.66 26.96
N LEU A 69 -6.83 20.01 26.52
CA LEU A 69 -6.93 18.70 25.86
C LEU A 69 -7.15 17.56 26.87
N PRO A 70 -7.76 16.46 26.43
CA PRO A 70 -7.85 15.23 27.24
C PRO A 70 -6.45 14.73 27.63
N GLN A 71 -6.37 14.08 28.80
CA GLN A 71 -5.10 13.57 29.33
C GLN A 71 -4.43 12.59 28.33
N GLY A 72 -3.14 12.79 28.08
CA GLY A 72 -2.36 11.97 27.18
C GLY A 72 -2.63 12.23 25.68
N ALA A 73 -3.38 13.28 25.35
CA ALA A 73 -3.58 13.67 23.95
C ALA A 73 -2.23 13.99 23.28
N GLN A 74 -2.08 13.53 22.03
CA GLN A 74 -0.89 13.72 21.22
C GLN A 74 -1.24 14.45 19.95
N ILE A 75 -0.52 15.51 19.62
CA ILE A 75 -0.68 16.28 18.39
C ILE A 75 0.33 15.76 17.37
N SER A 76 -0.09 15.62 16.12
CA SER A 76 0.79 15.31 14.98
C SER A 76 0.44 16.17 13.78
N VAL A 77 1.48 16.62 13.07
CA VAL A 77 1.35 17.42 11.85
C VAL A 77 2.12 16.73 10.75
N GLU A 78 1.43 16.43 9.67
CA GLU A 78 2.02 15.88 8.45
C GLU A 78 1.78 16.91 7.33
N ALA A 79 2.84 17.51 6.82
CA ALA A 79 2.73 18.55 5.82
C ALA A 79 3.74 18.36 4.68
N THR A 80 3.24 18.58 3.46
CA THR A 80 4.03 18.70 2.23
C THR A 80 3.99 20.16 1.76
N ARG A 81 4.50 20.43 0.55
CA ARG A 81 4.39 21.75 -0.04
C ARG A 81 2.93 22.16 -0.35
N ASN A 82 2.09 21.20 -0.73
CA ASN A 82 0.77 21.47 -1.29
C ASN A 82 -0.39 21.03 -0.40
N THR A 83 -0.17 20.23 0.60
CA THR A 83 -1.21 19.69 1.47
C THR A 83 -0.70 19.44 2.87
N TYR A 84 -1.61 19.41 3.85
CA TYR A 84 -1.30 19.00 5.22
C TYR A 84 -2.46 18.23 5.85
N GLN A 85 -2.12 17.53 6.91
CA GLN A 85 -3.04 16.89 7.83
C GLN A 85 -2.58 17.17 9.25
N ILE A 86 -3.48 17.63 10.10
CA ILE A 86 -3.25 17.80 11.54
C ILE A 86 -4.13 16.79 12.25
N ALA A 87 -3.57 16.08 13.21
CA ALA A 87 -4.34 15.13 14.00
C ALA A 87 -4.06 15.27 15.49
N ILE A 88 -5.11 15.08 16.31
CA ILE A 88 -5.02 14.94 17.76
C ILE A 88 -5.48 13.53 18.11
N THR A 89 -4.57 12.74 18.63
CA THR A 89 -4.85 11.38 19.12
C THR A 89 -5.18 11.43 20.59
N VAL A 90 -6.31 10.88 20.99
CA VAL A 90 -6.76 10.76 22.38
C VAL A 90 -6.73 9.28 22.78
N PRO A 91 -5.64 8.80 23.41
CA PRO A 91 -5.44 7.38 23.68
C PRO A 91 -6.54 6.78 24.55
N GLY A 92 -7.01 7.53 25.57
CA GLY A 92 -8.09 7.08 26.46
C GLY A 92 -9.42 6.79 25.76
N GLU A 93 -9.64 7.36 24.57
CA GLU A 93 -10.82 7.12 23.74
C GLU A 93 -10.56 6.12 22.61
N GLY A 94 -9.30 5.79 22.36
CA GLY A 94 -8.91 5.04 21.17
C GLY A 94 -9.31 5.75 19.88
N ARG A 95 -9.26 7.08 19.85
CA ARG A 95 -9.66 7.91 18.69
C ARG A 95 -8.61 8.91 18.29
N ARG A 96 -8.54 9.16 16.99
CA ARG A 96 -7.75 10.21 16.34
C ARG A 96 -8.71 11.15 15.62
N TYR A 97 -8.62 12.43 15.91
CA TYR A 97 -9.40 13.51 15.31
C TYR A 97 -8.52 14.24 14.33
N ILE A 98 -8.99 14.46 13.11
CA ILE A 98 -8.14 14.87 12.00
C ILE A 98 -8.80 16.01 11.23
N ILE A 99 -7.98 17.00 10.81
CA ILE A 99 -8.37 18.05 9.86
C ILE A 99 -7.31 18.17 8.77
N ASN A 100 -7.74 18.35 7.52
CA ASN A 100 -6.84 18.55 6.38
C ASN A 100 -6.85 20.00 5.86
N ASN A 101 -6.03 20.26 4.84
CA ASN A 101 -5.89 21.58 4.21
C ASN A 101 -7.18 22.11 3.53
N GLU A 102 -8.14 21.25 3.26
CA GLU A 102 -9.46 21.62 2.71
C GLU A 102 -10.49 21.94 3.80
N GLY A 103 -10.12 21.82 5.07
CA GLY A 103 -11.02 21.95 6.21
C GLY A 103 -11.95 20.74 6.38
N ARG A 104 -11.65 19.61 5.72
CA ARG A 104 -12.36 18.36 5.97
C ARG A 104 -11.93 17.82 7.31
N PHE A 105 -12.94 17.56 8.15
CA PHE A 105 -12.78 17.01 9.49
C PHE A 105 -13.36 15.61 9.56
N TRP A 106 -12.63 14.66 10.20
CA TRP A 106 -13.13 13.30 10.46
C TRP A 106 -12.45 12.68 11.68
N THR A 107 -12.96 11.55 12.11
CA THR A 107 -12.39 10.77 13.21
C THR A 107 -12.06 9.35 12.76
N GLU A 108 -10.97 8.80 13.31
CA GLU A 108 -10.55 7.42 13.09
C GLU A 108 -10.42 6.70 14.44
N LYS A 109 -10.66 5.40 14.45
CA LYS A 109 -10.27 4.57 15.59
C LYS A 109 -8.75 4.41 15.59
N VAL A 110 -8.11 4.67 16.72
CA VAL A 110 -6.70 4.31 16.91
C VAL A 110 -6.64 2.81 17.15
N VAL A 111 -6.43 2.08 16.09
CA VAL A 111 -6.01 0.69 16.22
C VAL A 111 -4.50 0.74 16.45
N PRO A 112 -3.96 0.18 17.54
CA PRO A 112 -2.52 0.04 17.70
C PRO A 112 -1.99 -0.70 16.47
N ARG A 113 -1.28 0.01 15.60
CA ARG A 113 -0.61 -0.63 14.46
C ARG A 113 0.51 -1.46 15.03
N GLN A 114 0.28 -2.74 15.15
CA GLN A 114 1.35 -3.69 15.33
C GLN A 114 2.12 -3.73 14.01
N VAL A 115 3.26 -3.05 13.96
CA VAL A 115 4.15 -3.12 12.80
C VAL A 115 4.73 -4.52 12.78
N LYS A 116 4.45 -5.26 11.72
CA LYS A 116 5.04 -6.56 11.46
C LYS A 116 6.18 -6.39 10.46
N ASN A 117 7.35 -6.89 10.81
CA ASN A 117 8.52 -6.91 9.94
C ASN A 117 8.74 -8.34 9.46
N TRP A 118 8.91 -8.53 8.14
CA TRP A 118 9.24 -9.83 7.56
C TRP A 118 10.58 -9.78 6.85
N VAL A 119 11.25 -10.93 6.82
CA VAL A 119 12.43 -11.15 5.98
C VAL A 119 12.09 -12.12 4.86
N TRP A 120 12.65 -11.88 3.67
CA TRP A 120 12.58 -12.82 2.57
C TRP A 120 13.86 -13.66 2.52
N THR A 121 13.73 -14.95 2.20
CA THR A 121 14.87 -15.85 2.05
C THR A 121 14.58 -17.00 1.09
N ARG A 122 15.64 -17.52 0.49
CA ARG A 122 15.64 -18.82 -0.18
C ARG A 122 15.91 -19.93 0.81
N ILE A 123 15.26 -21.06 0.60
CA ILE A 123 15.53 -22.27 1.40
C ILE A 123 16.93 -22.78 1.02
N ASN A 124 17.84 -22.78 1.97
CA ASN A 124 19.21 -23.27 1.79
C ASN A 124 19.32 -24.70 2.32
N LYS A 125 19.34 -25.67 1.42
CA LYS A 125 19.42 -27.10 1.75
C LYS A 125 20.75 -27.52 2.39
N SER A 126 21.78 -26.68 2.39
CA SER A 126 23.06 -26.97 3.06
C SER A 126 23.09 -26.59 4.54
N LYS A 127 22.07 -25.84 5.02
CA LYS A 127 21.95 -25.50 6.44
C LYS A 127 21.29 -26.65 7.20
N SER A 128 21.82 -26.94 8.40
CA SER A 128 21.23 -27.91 9.33
C SER A 128 19.99 -27.33 10.02
N GLU A 129 19.18 -28.17 10.63
CA GLU A 129 18.06 -27.74 11.48
C GLU A 129 18.54 -26.86 12.66
N ALA A 130 19.70 -27.16 13.24
CA ALA A 130 20.29 -26.36 14.30
C ALA A 130 20.61 -24.92 13.84
N ASP A 131 21.17 -24.79 12.63
CA ASP A 131 21.45 -23.45 12.04
C ASP A 131 20.17 -22.66 11.83
N TYR A 132 19.10 -23.30 11.34
CA TYR A 132 17.81 -22.64 11.16
C TYR A 132 17.16 -22.24 12.48
N ARG A 133 17.19 -23.10 13.51
CA ARG A 133 16.66 -22.76 14.84
C ARG A 133 17.40 -21.57 15.45
N GLN A 134 18.72 -21.54 15.35
CA GLN A 134 19.52 -20.41 15.82
C GLN A 134 19.18 -19.13 15.04
N TRP A 135 19.01 -19.23 13.74
CA TRP A 135 18.65 -18.08 12.90
C TRP A 135 17.25 -17.55 13.21
N PHE A 136 16.25 -18.41 13.40
CA PHE A 136 14.92 -18.00 13.81
C PHE A 136 14.88 -17.32 15.18
N ALA A 137 15.65 -17.83 16.14
CA ALA A 137 15.79 -17.18 17.45
C ALA A 137 16.36 -15.76 17.31
N LEU A 138 17.42 -15.58 16.51
CA LEU A 138 17.99 -14.27 16.22
C LEU A 138 16.99 -13.32 15.54
N LEU A 139 16.24 -13.80 14.56
CA LEU A 139 15.20 -13.00 13.90
C LEU A 139 14.15 -12.51 14.90
N LYS A 140 13.74 -13.39 15.81
CA LYS A 140 12.77 -13.04 16.85
C LYS A 140 13.30 -11.98 17.80
N GLU A 141 14.56 -12.09 18.24
CA GLU A 141 15.26 -11.10 19.07
C GLU A 141 15.37 -9.73 18.36
N CYS A 142 15.55 -9.75 17.03
CA CYS A 142 15.60 -8.54 16.22
C CYS A 142 14.20 -7.92 15.92
N GLY A 143 13.12 -8.46 16.49
CA GLY A 143 11.77 -7.93 16.29
C GLY A 143 11.14 -8.28 14.94
N ILE A 144 11.66 -9.30 14.25
CA ILE A 144 11.04 -9.86 13.05
C ILE A 144 9.80 -10.66 13.44
N SER A 145 8.73 -10.49 12.66
CA SER A 145 7.43 -11.14 12.89
C SER A 145 7.26 -12.41 12.07
N GLY A 146 7.94 -12.52 10.93
CA GLY A 146 7.81 -13.68 10.08
C GLY A 146 8.84 -13.75 8.95
N VAL A 147 8.82 -14.87 8.25
CA VAL A 147 9.75 -15.20 7.16
C VAL A 147 8.98 -15.55 5.91
N MET A 148 9.32 -14.90 4.79
CA MET A 148 8.83 -15.24 3.44
C MET A 148 9.84 -16.18 2.77
N PHE A 149 9.47 -17.42 2.58
CA PHE A 149 10.32 -18.44 1.96
C PHE A 149 10.05 -18.55 0.46
N GLU A 150 11.11 -18.58 -0.34
CA GLU A 150 11.02 -19.02 -1.73
C GLU A 150 10.98 -20.55 -1.75
N GLY A 151 9.78 -21.12 -1.93
CA GLY A 151 9.50 -22.53 -1.91
C GLY A 151 8.96 -23.05 -0.57
N TYR A 152 8.75 -24.37 -0.49
CA TYR A 152 8.13 -25.01 0.65
C TYR A 152 9.00 -26.18 1.16
N ASP A 153 9.17 -26.24 2.47
CA ASP A 153 9.71 -27.35 3.22
C ASP A 153 8.95 -27.44 4.54
N GLU A 154 8.18 -28.50 4.74
CA GLU A 154 7.27 -28.64 5.88
C GLU A 154 7.99 -28.55 7.23
N ASN A 155 9.16 -29.19 7.33
CA ASN A 155 9.94 -29.18 8.58
C ASN A 155 10.46 -27.77 8.89
N LEU A 156 10.94 -27.05 7.88
CA LEU A 156 11.41 -25.68 8.03
C LEU A 156 10.28 -24.73 8.46
N TYR A 157 9.10 -24.84 7.83
CA TYR A 157 7.92 -24.06 8.18
C TYR A 157 7.47 -24.34 9.61
N ARG A 158 7.44 -25.62 10.01
CA ARG A 158 7.15 -26.01 11.39
C ARG A 158 8.12 -25.40 12.39
N MET A 159 9.44 -25.47 12.14
CA MET A 159 10.47 -24.87 13.00
C MET A 159 10.33 -23.34 13.10
N CYS A 160 9.98 -22.66 12.01
CA CYS A 160 9.70 -21.23 12.01
C CYS A 160 8.53 -20.90 12.95
N LYS A 161 7.44 -21.67 12.87
CA LYS A 161 6.28 -21.53 13.75
C LYS A 161 6.62 -21.83 15.22
N GLU A 162 7.41 -22.86 15.49
CA GLU A 162 7.87 -23.20 16.85
C GLU A 162 8.70 -22.06 17.48
N ALA A 163 9.42 -21.28 16.66
CA ALA A 163 10.14 -20.08 17.10
C ALA A 163 9.22 -18.87 17.33
N GLY A 164 7.91 -18.98 17.08
CA GLY A 164 6.93 -17.90 17.23
C GLY A 164 6.99 -16.86 16.10
N LEU A 165 7.47 -17.27 14.92
CA LEU A 165 7.46 -16.48 13.69
C LEU A 165 6.33 -16.94 12.76
N GLU A 166 5.81 -16.02 11.95
CA GLU A 166 4.91 -16.38 10.85
C GLU A 166 5.73 -16.99 9.71
N ALA A 167 5.23 -18.06 9.09
CA ALA A 167 5.86 -18.70 7.95
C ALA A 167 5.03 -18.48 6.69
N HIS A 168 5.57 -17.75 5.75
CA HIS A 168 4.88 -17.33 4.53
C HIS A 168 5.54 -17.92 3.29
N PHE A 169 4.70 -18.29 2.31
CA PHE A 169 5.16 -18.74 1.00
C PHE A 169 5.29 -17.52 0.06
N TRP A 170 6.45 -17.35 -0.57
CA TRP A 170 6.68 -16.32 -1.58
C TRP A 170 6.82 -16.96 -2.96
N LYS A 171 6.11 -16.42 -3.95
CA LYS A 171 6.11 -16.98 -5.30
C LYS A 171 5.91 -15.89 -6.36
N TRP A 172 6.56 -16.07 -7.49
CA TRP A 172 6.27 -15.29 -8.70
C TRP A 172 4.87 -15.61 -9.22
N THR A 173 4.09 -14.57 -9.48
CA THR A 173 2.69 -14.73 -9.91
C THR A 173 2.57 -14.86 -11.42
N MET A 174 2.99 -13.83 -12.15
CA MET A 174 2.83 -13.80 -13.61
C MET A 174 4.02 -14.39 -14.35
N ASN A 175 5.18 -14.52 -13.73
CA ASN A 175 6.38 -15.09 -14.35
C ASN A 175 6.43 -16.61 -14.12
N ARG A 176 6.02 -17.41 -15.12
CA ARG A 176 5.73 -18.85 -14.99
C ARG A 176 6.37 -19.69 -16.08
N ALA A 177 7.69 -19.86 -16.03
CA ALA A 177 8.42 -20.68 -17.00
C ALA A 177 7.97 -22.14 -17.05
N GLU A 178 7.41 -22.67 -15.97
CA GLU A 178 6.89 -24.04 -15.90
C GLU A 178 5.71 -24.31 -16.86
N LEU A 179 5.05 -23.27 -17.36
CA LEU A 179 3.92 -23.39 -18.28
C LEU A 179 4.31 -23.32 -19.76
N LEU A 180 5.60 -23.11 -20.08
CA LEU A 180 6.06 -22.98 -21.47
C LEU A 180 5.59 -24.11 -22.40
N ASN A 181 5.66 -25.35 -21.93
CA ASN A 181 5.27 -26.52 -22.74
C ASN A 181 3.80 -26.90 -22.61
N LEU A 182 3.07 -26.31 -21.66
CA LEU A 182 1.68 -26.66 -21.36
C LEU A 182 0.69 -25.70 -22.00
N HIS A 183 1.02 -24.42 -21.95
CA HIS A 183 0.12 -23.33 -22.37
C HIS A 183 0.91 -22.20 -23.06
N PRO A 184 1.48 -22.45 -24.25
CA PRO A 184 2.28 -21.44 -24.97
C PRO A 184 1.46 -20.19 -25.36
N ASP A 185 0.15 -20.34 -25.50
CA ASP A 185 -0.82 -19.29 -25.83
C ASP A 185 -1.12 -18.33 -24.66
N TRP A 186 -0.74 -18.69 -23.42
CA TRP A 186 -1.01 -17.87 -22.24
C TRP A 186 0.02 -16.74 -22.03
N PHE A 187 1.14 -16.78 -22.75
CA PHE A 187 2.22 -15.83 -22.53
C PHE A 187 1.94 -14.46 -23.15
N ALA A 188 2.37 -13.41 -22.44
CA ALA A 188 2.16 -12.04 -22.87
C ALA A 188 2.90 -11.74 -24.19
N VAL A 189 2.26 -10.96 -25.05
CA VAL A 189 2.77 -10.59 -26.38
C VAL A 189 3.06 -9.10 -26.40
N ASN A 190 4.25 -8.69 -26.86
CA ASN A 190 4.59 -7.29 -26.97
C ASN A 190 3.96 -6.64 -28.22
N ARG A 191 4.12 -5.34 -28.37
CA ARG A 191 3.57 -4.57 -29.47
C ARG A 191 4.14 -4.96 -30.85
N LYS A 192 5.29 -5.64 -30.91
CA LYS A 192 5.86 -6.20 -32.15
C LYS A 192 5.28 -7.57 -32.52
N GLY A 193 4.39 -8.13 -31.70
CA GLY A 193 3.83 -9.46 -31.88
C GLY A 193 4.73 -10.58 -31.35
N GLU A 194 5.75 -10.30 -30.55
CA GLU A 194 6.67 -11.28 -29.99
C GLU A 194 6.17 -11.72 -28.62
N SER A 195 6.06 -13.04 -28.40
CA SER A 195 5.62 -13.59 -27.12
C SER A 195 6.77 -13.73 -26.13
N THR A 196 6.49 -13.50 -24.84
CA THR A 196 7.44 -13.83 -23.76
C THR A 196 7.71 -15.34 -23.67
N HIS A 197 6.91 -16.18 -24.35
CA HIS A 197 7.19 -17.60 -24.57
C HIS A 197 8.49 -17.82 -25.34
N ASP A 198 8.66 -17.12 -26.47
CA ASP A 198 9.78 -17.33 -27.40
C ASP A 198 10.87 -16.29 -27.21
N LYS A 199 10.47 -15.04 -26.98
CA LYS A 199 11.35 -13.89 -26.88
C LYS A 199 11.05 -13.04 -25.62
N PRO A 200 11.56 -13.45 -24.45
CA PRO A 200 11.34 -12.71 -23.22
C PRO A 200 12.05 -11.35 -23.24
N ALA A 201 11.47 -10.37 -22.54
CA ALA A 201 12.10 -9.06 -22.37
C ALA A 201 13.32 -9.15 -21.44
N TYR A 202 14.42 -8.51 -21.80
CA TYR A 202 15.67 -8.30 -21.03
C TYR A 202 16.44 -9.57 -20.65
N VAL A 203 15.76 -10.59 -20.08
CA VAL A 203 16.39 -11.79 -19.50
C VAL A 203 15.58 -13.05 -19.82
N ASP A 204 16.27 -14.18 -20.00
CA ASP A 204 15.67 -15.43 -20.46
C ASP A 204 14.60 -16.02 -19.51
N TYR A 205 14.65 -15.67 -18.24
CA TYR A 205 13.68 -16.16 -17.26
C TYR A 205 12.40 -15.31 -17.16
N TYR A 206 12.27 -14.20 -17.93
CA TYR A 206 11.06 -13.38 -17.95
C TYR A 206 9.97 -14.01 -18.82
N ARG A 207 9.30 -15.02 -18.28
CA ARG A 207 8.23 -15.80 -18.93
C ARG A 207 6.87 -15.37 -18.39
N PHE A 208 6.46 -14.14 -18.70
CA PHE A 208 5.27 -13.53 -18.16
C PHE A 208 4.00 -13.97 -18.88
N LEU A 209 2.96 -14.33 -18.10
CA LEU A 209 1.64 -14.66 -18.59
C LEU A 209 0.79 -13.42 -18.86
N CYS A 210 -0.25 -13.57 -19.69
CA CYS A 210 -1.27 -12.54 -19.89
C CYS A 210 -2.36 -12.64 -18.80
N PRO A 211 -2.57 -11.62 -17.95
CA PRO A 211 -3.60 -11.66 -16.90
C PRO A 211 -5.03 -11.66 -17.43
N ASN A 212 -5.23 -11.26 -18.67
CA ASN A 212 -6.56 -11.22 -19.31
C ASN A 212 -7.03 -12.57 -19.82
N HIS A 213 -6.16 -13.59 -19.84
CA HIS A 213 -6.52 -14.93 -20.26
C HIS A 213 -7.22 -15.66 -19.11
N GLU A 214 -8.45 -16.15 -19.34
CA GLU A 214 -9.26 -16.80 -18.28
C GLU A 214 -8.55 -18.02 -17.66
N GLY A 215 -7.89 -18.83 -18.48
CA GLY A 215 -7.12 -19.98 -17.99
C GLY A 215 -5.99 -19.60 -17.05
N VAL A 216 -5.35 -18.44 -17.24
CA VAL A 216 -4.31 -17.93 -16.35
C VAL A 216 -4.88 -17.59 -14.98
N ALA A 217 -6.01 -16.88 -14.92
CA ALA A 217 -6.64 -16.50 -13.65
C ALA A 217 -7.04 -17.74 -12.83
N GLN A 218 -7.66 -18.73 -13.50
CA GLN A 218 -8.06 -19.97 -12.84
C GLN A 218 -6.85 -20.78 -12.37
N TYR A 219 -5.82 -20.94 -13.20
CA TYR A 219 -4.59 -21.63 -12.82
C TYR A 219 -3.93 -21.03 -11.60
N LEU A 220 -3.81 -19.69 -11.58
CA LEU A 220 -3.20 -18.97 -10.45
C LEU A 220 -4.03 -19.12 -9.18
N ALA A 221 -5.37 -19.02 -9.28
CA ALA A 221 -6.24 -19.22 -8.13
C ALA A 221 -6.08 -20.63 -7.54
N ASP A 222 -6.10 -21.66 -8.37
CA ASP A 222 -5.95 -23.06 -7.96
C ASP A 222 -4.55 -23.32 -7.35
N ASP A 223 -3.49 -22.74 -7.92
CA ASP A 223 -2.13 -22.85 -7.43
C ASP A 223 -2.00 -22.22 -6.03
N TYR A 224 -2.54 -21.02 -5.83
CA TYR A 224 -2.49 -20.35 -4.53
C TYR A 224 -3.38 -20.99 -3.48
N VAL A 225 -4.53 -21.53 -3.85
CA VAL A 225 -5.38 -22.32 -2.94
C VAL A 225 -4.62 -23.56 -2.44
N LYS A 226 -3.92 -24.28 -3.32
CA LYS A 226 -3.07 -25.41 -2.92
C LYS A 226 -1.98 -24.98 -1.94
N ILE A 227 -1.29 -23.88 -2.21
CA ILE A 227 -0.23 -23.35 -1.33
C ILE A 227 -0.81 -22.95 0.03
N ALA A 228 -1.96 -22.25 0.05
CA ALA A 228 -2.58 -21.80 1.29
C ALA A 228 -3.05 -22.96 2.21
N HIS A 229 -3.24 -24.14 1.66
CA HIS A 229 -3.59 -25.35 2.42
C HIS A 229 -2.38 -26.19 2.87
N LEU A 230 -1.15 -25.80 2.49
CA LEU A 230 0.04 -26.51 2.97
C LEU A 230 0.20 -26.33 4.49
N PRO A 231 0.67 -27.38 5.21
CA PRO A 231 0.90 -27.30 6.64
C PRO A 231 1.81 -26.11 7.02
N TYR A 232 1.45 -25.45 8.13
CA TYR A 232 2.23 -24.34 8.73
C TYR A 232 2.37 -23.08 7.87
N VAL A 233 1.67 -22.95 6.74
CA VAL A 233 1.63 -21.73 5.94
C VAL A 233 0.66 -20.72 6.55
N ASP A 234 1.15 -19.54 6.95
CA ASP A 234 0.33 -18.44 7.50
C ASP A 234 -0.14 -17.47 6.42
N GLY A 235 0.56 -17.41 5.30
CA GLY A 235 0.21 -16.49 4.20
C GLY A 235 1.01 -16.75 2.94
N VAL A 236 0.55 -16.13 1.86
CA VAL A 236 1.18 -16.21 0.53
C VAL A 236 1.52 -14.81 0.06
N HIS A 237 2.77 -14.60 -0.38
CA HIS A 237 3.22 -13.35 -0.97
C HIS A 237 3.30 -13.51 -2.48
N LEU A 238 2.55 -12.66 -3.17
CA LEU A 238 2.47 -12.61 -4.61
C LEU A 238 3.50 -11.61 -5.13
N ASP A 239 4.55 -12.09 -5.78
CA ASP A 239 5.51 -11.26 -6.47
C ASP A 239 5.31 -11.31 -7.98
N TYR A 240 5.90 -10.37 -8.73
CA TYR A 240 5.72 -10.27 -10.17
C TYR A 240 4.25 -10.28 -10.62
N VAL A 241 3.36 -9.59 -9.86
CA VAL A 241 1.97 -9.32 -10.26
C VAL A 241 1.96 -8.14 -11.24
N ARG A 242 2.63 -8.30 -12.36
CA ARG A 242 2.87 -7.25 -13.35
C ARG A 242 3.30 -7.86 -14.68
N PHE A 243 3.36 -7.04 -15.70
CA PHE A 243 4.09 -7.33 -16.94
C PHE A 243 5.61 -7.11 -16.78
N PRO A 244 6.44 -7.48 -17.78
CA PRO A 244 7.82 -7.03 -17.84
C PRO A 244 7.92 -5.50 -17.72
N ASP A 245 9.08 -5.01 -17.29
CA ASP A 245 9.31 -3.58 -17.17
C ASP A 245 9.27 -2.92 -18.56
N VAL A 246 8.42 -1.90 -18.73
CA VAL A 246 8.34 -1.13 -19.98
C VAL A 246 9.57 -0.25 -20.13
N VAL A 247 10.01 0.37 -19.01
CA VAL A 247 11.22 1.17 -18.92
C VAL A 247 12.01 0.74 -17.70
N LEU A 248 13.27 0.36 -17.90
CA LEU A 248 14.18 0.06 -16.80
C LEU A 248 14.71 1.33 -16.15
N PRO A 249 15.05 1.31 -14.85
CA PRO A 249 15.81 2.36 -14.22
C PRO A 249 17.11 2.66 -14.98
N VAL A 250 17.46 3.93 -15.15
CA VAL A 250 18.64 4.39 -15.90
C VAL A 250 19.92 3.68 -15.44
N SER A 251 20.02 3.38 -14.15
CA SER A 251 21.15 2.65 -13.57
C SER A 251 21.36 1.24 -14.15
N LEU A 252 20.31 0.64 -14.72
CA LEU A 252 20.37 -0.70 -15.33
C LEU A 252 20.64 -0.68 -16.84
N TRP A 253 20.47 0.44 -17.51
CA TRP A 253 20.61 0.52 -18.97
C TRP A 253 21.95 -0.01 -19.47
N LYS A 254 23.03 0.36 -18.80
CA LYS A 254 24.39 -0.11 -19.15
C LYS A 254 24.51 -1.64 -19.06
N ASN A 255 23.81 -2.27 -18.12
CA ASN A 255 23.90 -3.71 -17.90
C ASN A 255 23.25 -4.50 -19.03
N TYR A 256 22.24 -3.91 -19.69
CA TYR A 256 21.47 -4.52 -20.77
C TYR A 256 21.86 -3.95 -22.17
N GLY A 257 22.76 -2.97 -22.21
CA GLY A 257 23.17 -2.33 -23.46
C GLY A 257 22.03 -1.57 -24.17
N ILE A 258 21.11 -0.99 -23.39
CA ILE A 258 19.93 -0.28 -23.88
C ILE A 258 19.93 1.17 -23.41
N GLU A 259 19.18 2.01 -24.13
CA GLU A 259 18.82 3.37 -23.76
C GLU A 259 17.34 3.56 -24.02
N GLN A 260 16.55 3.85 -22.98
CA GLN A 260 15.08 3.92 -23.04
C GLN A 260 14.61 5.35 -22.80
N THR A 261 14.88 6.25 -23.74
CA THR A 261 14.44 7.66 -23.72
C THR A 261 13.08 7.89 -24.38
N SER A 262 12.51 6.84 -24.98
CA SER A 262 11.17 6.83 -25.62
C SER A 262 10.52 5.45 -25.46
N GLU A 263 9.28 5.31 -25.94
CA GLU A 263 8.61 4.01 -25.98
C GLU A 263 9.36 3.00 -26.88
N HIS A 264 9.49 1.79 -26.37
CA HIS A 264 10.08 0.67 -27.09
C HIS A 264 9.02 -0.42 -27.26
N PRO A 265 8.50 -0.66 -28.48
CA PRO A 265 7.45 -1.62 -28.72
C PRO A 265 7.77 -3.06 -28.28
N GLU A 266 9.03 -3.42 -28.18
CA GLU A 266 9.53 -4.72 -27.68
C GLU A 266 9.36 -4.93 -26.19
N TYR A 267 9.11 -3.86 -25.43
CA TYR A 267 8.89 -3.91 -23.96
C TYR A 267 7.48 -3.49 -23.54
N ASP A 268 6.63 -3.16 -24.52
CA ASP A 268 5.24 -2.76 -24.31
C ASP A 268 4.32 -3.99 -24.41
N TYR A 269 3.61 -4.32 -23.31
CA TYR A 269 2.75 -5.50 -23.15
C TYR A 269 1.37 -5.09 -22.58
N CYS A 270 0.21 -5.76 -22.88
CA CYS A 270 0.09 -6.99 -23.65
C CYS A 270 -0.77 -6.77 -24.90
N TYR A 271 -0.31 -7.20 -26.04
CA TYR A 271 -0.99 -7.10 -27.34
C TYR A 271 -1.39 -8.48 -27.89
N CYS A 272 -1.60 -9.50 -27.03
CA CYS A 272 -2.15 -10.78 -27.45
C CYS A 272 -3.60 -10.62 -27.96
N ASP A 273 -4.12 -11.59 -28.68
CA ASP A 273 -5.45 -11.53 -29.25
C ASP A 273 -6.54 -11.28 -28.19
N VAL A 274 -6.41 -11.86 -26.99
CA VAL A 274 -7.36 -11.64 -25.89
C VAL A 274 -7.37 -10.17 -25.46
N CYS A 275 -6.20 -9.56 -25.26
CA CYS A 275 -6.10 -8.15 -24.87
C CYS A 275 -6.65 -7.22 -25.95
N ARG A 276 -6.27 -7.47 -27.22
CA ARG A 276 -6.72 -6.67 -28.35
C ARG A 276 -8.23 -6.76 -28.54
N THR A 277 -8.80 -7.97 -28.46
CA THR A 277 -10.25 -8.17 -28.56
C THR A 277 -10.99 -7.43 -27.45
N LYS A 278 -10.60 -7.58 -26.18
CA LYS A 278 -11.23 -6.89 -25.05
C LYS A 278 -11.17 -5.36 -25.21
N PHE A 279 -10.03 -4.82 -25.62
CA PHE A 279 -9.90 -3.39 -25.85
C PHE A 279 -10.79 -2.89 -27.00
N LYS A 280 -10.83 -3.64 -28.10
CA LYS A 280 -11.66 -3.31 -29.25
C LYS A 280 -13.15 -3.36 -28.92
N GLU A 281 -13.59 -4.32 -28.12
CA GLU A 281 -14.99 -4.42 -27.66
C GLU A 281 -15.37 -3.22 -26.79
N GLN A 282 -14.45 -2.73 -25.96
CA GLN A 282 -14.70 -1.60 -25.04
C GLN A 282 -14.61 -0.23 -25.73
N THR A 283 -13.71 -0.07 -26.70
CA THR A 283 -13.36 1.24 -27.26
C THR A 283 -13.67 1.41 -28.75
N GLY A 284 -13.95 0.32 -29.45
CA GLY A 284 -14.09 0.27 -30.90
C GLY A 284 -12.77 0.37 -31.69
N ARG A 285 -11.61 0.44 -31.00
CA ARG A 285 -10.27 0.63 -31.60
C ARG A 285 -9.38 -0.59 -31.36
N ASP A 286 -8.46 -0.86 -32.28
CA ASP A 286 -7.38 -1.83 -32.01
C ASP A 286 -6.21 -1.10 -31.34
N PRO A 287 -5.65 -1.61 -30.22
CA PRO A 287 -4.53 -0.96 -29.54
C PRO A 287 -3.26 -0.84 -30.40
N LEU A 288 -3.09 -1.68 -31.42
CA LEU A 288 -2.01 -1.56 -32.39
C LEU A 288 -2.11 -0.30 -33.28
N GLU A 289 -3.30 0.30 -33.39
CA GLU A 289 -3.53 1.52 -34.16
C GLU A 289 -3.21 2.80 -33.35
N LEU A 290 -2.96 2.66 -32.05
CA LEU A 290 -2.63 3.80 -31.19
C LEU A 290 -1.22 4.31 -31.53
N LYS A 291 -1.14 5.61 -31.84
CA LYS A 291 0.15 6.24 -32.16
C LYS A 291 1.03 6.37 -30.94
N TYR A 292 0.45 6.73 -29.81
CA TYR A 292 1.10 6.92 -28.52
C TYR A 292 0.34 6.16 -27.41
N PRO A 293 0.54 4.84 -27.27
CA PRO A 293 -0.22 4.04 -26.30
C PRO A 293 -0.09 4.51 -24.86
N MET A 294 1.09 4.98 -24.44
CA MET A 294 1.32 5.49 -23.07
C MET A 294 0.54 6.77 -22.77
N GLU A 295 0.09 7.51 -23.79
CA GLU A 295 -0.69 8.74 -23.64
C GLU A 295 -2.20 8.47 -23.73
N ASP A 296 -2.60 7.30 -24.19
CA ASP A 296 -4.02 6.93 -24.34
C ASP A 296 -4.59 6.43 -23.02
N GLN A 297 -5.51 7.19 -22.44
CA GLN A 297 -6.10 6.87 -21.14
C GLN A 297 -7.01 5.64 -21.15
N SER A 298 -7.36 5.11 -22.31
CA SER A 298 -8.21 3.93 -22.44
C SER A 298 -7.42 2.64 -22.64
N TRP A 299 -6.13 2.71 -22.91
CA TRP A 299 -5.18 1.59 -23.02
C TRP A 299 -4.25 1.53 -21.80
#